data_e85c636ad3a434704d8e259cefcc9317
#
_entry.id   e85c636ad3a434704d8e259cefcc9317
#
_cell.length_a   1.000
_cell.length_b   1.000
_cell.length_c   1.000
_cell.angle_alpha   90.00
_cell.angle_beta   90.00
_cell.angle_gamma   90.00
#
_symmetry.space_group_name_H-M   'P 1'
#
loop_
_entity.id
_entity.type
_entity.pdbx_description
1 polymer ?
#
loop_
_entity_poly.entity_id
_entity_poly.type
_entity_poly.pdbx_seq_one_letter_code
_entity_poly.pdbx_strand_id
1 'polypeptide(L)'
;MVCLTLFMLTSCEKDANLELSTSDYIIFGHFYGKCVGEQCIEIFKLENEKLFEDTKGQYPNSGEFYEGIWVQLSQQKFIDTKDLTKYFPADLLNETEKVIGQPDAGDWGGLYVAYNINGIRKFWLLDQKKSNVPTKYHNFHDKINEKIAQLQ
;
A
#
# COMPACT_ATOMS: atom_id res chain seq x y z
N MET A 1 -14.50 54.14 5.25
CA MET A 1 -13.43 53.22 5.76
C MET A 1 -14.02 51.80 5.67
N VAL A 2 -13.71 51.08 4.58
CA VAL A 2 -14.28 49.74 4.34
C VAL A 2 -13.22 48.73 4.82
N CYS A 3 -13.58 47.97 5.84
CA CYS A 3 -12.72 46.93 6.39
C CYS A 3 -12.92 45.64 5.58
N LEU A 4 -11.94 45.29 4.78
CA LEU A 4 -11.94 44.08 3.98
C LEU A 4 -11.41 42.91 4.84
N THR A 5 -12.31 42.09 5.36
CA THR A 5 -11.95 40.88 6.10
C THR A 5 -11.59 39.78 5.13
N LEU A 6 -10.28 39.47 5.07
CA LEU A 6 -9.71 38.35 4.30
C LEU A 6 -10.00 37.04 5.04
N PHE A 7 -10.97 36.23 4.53
CA PHE A 7 -11.21 34.88 5.00
C PHE A 7 -10.09 33.95 4.45
N MET A 8 -9.16 33.55 5.31
CA MET A 8 -8.24 32.46 5.05
C MET A 8 -9.00 31.14 5.13
N LEU A 9 -9.29 30.53 3.97
CA LEU A 9 -9.76 29.16 3.91
C LEU A 9 -8.56 28.23 4.18
N THR A 10 -8.41 27.75 5.40
CA THR A 10 -7.52 26.65 5.71
C THR A 10 -8.16 25.38 5.16
N SER A 11 -7.67 24.89 4.03
CA SER A 11 -7.96 23.56 3.53
C SER A 11 -7.36 22.56 4.51
N CYS A 12 -8.19 21.96 5.34
CA CYS A 12 -7.81 20.81 6.16
C CYS A 12 -7.83 19.60 5.21
N GLU A 13 -6.68 19.14 4.73
CA GLU A 13 -6.56 17.80 4.14
C GLU A 13 -6.92 16.80 5.24
N LYS A 14 -8.12 16.22 5.13
CA LYS A 14 -8.50 15.07 5.94
C LYS A 14 -7.70 13.89 5.42
N ASP A 15 -6.65 13.51 6.12
CA ASP A 15 -6.08 12.17 6.02
C ASP A 15 -7.22 11.18 6.27
N ALA A 16 -7.64 10.48 5.22
CA ALA A 16 -8.69 9.48 5.34
C ALA A 16 -8.10 8.28 6.08
N ASN A 17 -8.33 8.23 7.38
CA ASN A 17 -8.00 7.04 8.17
C ASN A 17 -8.88 5.89 7.69
N LEU A 18 -8.29 4.89 7.03
CA LEU A 18 -8.99 3.72 6.57
C LEU A 18 -9.26 2.80 7.76
N GLU A 19 -10.50 2.83 8.27
CA GLU A 19 -10.94 1.89 9.31
C GLU A 19 -11.40 0.58 8.65
N LEU A 20 -10.72 -0.51 8.99
CA LEU A 20 -11.05 -1.84 8.50
C LEU A 20 -12.03 -2.53 9.45
N SER A 21 -13.11 -3.07 8.91
CA SER A 21 -13.99 -4.00 9.61
C SER A 21 -13.34 -5.39 9.72
N THR A 22 -13.94 -6.31 10.44
CA THR A 22 -13.36 -7.65 10.68
C THR A 22 -13.18 -8.51 9.42
N SER A 23 -13.90 -8.20 8.34
CA SER A 23 -13.79 -8.89 7.04
C SER A 23 -12.98 -8.13 6.00
N ASP A 24 -12.58 -6.90 6.33
CA ASP A 24 -11.81 -6.06 5.44
C ASP A 24 -10.31 -6.31 5.62
N TYR A 25 -9.56 -6.13 4.54
CA TYR A 25 -8.11 -6.25 4.59
C TYR A 25 -7.43 -5.33 3.59
N ILE A 26 -6.18 -5.02 3.88
CA ILE A 26 -5.25 -4.47 2.92
C ILE A 26 -4.10 -5.44 2.68
N ILE A 27 -3.59 -5.47 1.45
CA ILE A 27 -2.38 -6.18 1.07
C ILE A 27 -1.37 -5.14 0.61
N PHE A 28 -0.12 -5.30 1.03
CA PHE A 28 0.98 -4.44 0.64
C PHE A 28 2.27 -5.26 0.57
N GLY A 29 3.18 -4.85 -0.27
CA GLY A 29 4.45 -5.55 -0.39
C GLY A 29 5.30 -5.00 -1.52
N HIS A 30 6.47 -5.58 -1.71
CA HIS A 30 7.35 -5.30 -2.82
C HIS A 30 7.63 -6.54 -3.68
N PHE A 31 8.09 -6.29 -4.89
CA PHE A 31 8.51 -7.33 -5.82
C PHE A 31 9.63 -6.82 -6.72
N TYR A 32 10.56 -7.72 -7.06
CA TYR A 32 11.69 -7.46 -7.97
C TYR A 32 11.82 -8.63 -8.94
N GLY A 33 11.79 -8.37 -10.25
CA GLY A 33 11.84 -9.41 -11.28
C GLY A 33 13.20 -10.04 -11.46
N LYS A 34 14.27 -9.24 -11.44
CA LYS A 34 15.67 -9.73 -11.51
C LYS A 34 16.30 -9.84 -10.14
N CYS A 35 15.79 -10.74 -9.32
CA CYS A 35 16.24 -10.95 -7.96
C CYS A 35 16.18 -12.44 -7.63
N VAL A 36 17.01 -12.92 -6.71
CA VAL A 36 17.05 -14.33 -6.27
C VAL A 36 16.98 -14.38 -4.75
N GLY A 37 16.02 -15.14 -4.23
CA GLY A 37 15.83 -15.35 -2.79
C GLY A 37 14.44 -14.87 -2.31
N GLU A 38 14.13 -15.18 -1.06
CA GLU A 38 12.82 -14.90 -0.45
C GLU A 38 12.51 -13.40 -0.41
N GLN A 39 13.51 -12.56 -0.17
CA GLN A 39 13.36 -11.10 -0.08
C GLN A 39 13.02 -10.41 -1.41
N CYS A 40 12.94 -11.16 -2.51
CA CYS A 40 12.60 -10.58 -3.80
C CYS A 40 11.11 -10.28 -3.96
N ILE A 41 10.27 -11.02 -3.27
CA ILE A 41 8.82 -10.86 -3.28
C ILE A 41 8.35 -11.02 -1.85
N GLU A 42 8.06 -9.91 -1.19
CA GLU A 42 7.55 -9.88 0.17
C GLU A 42 6.21 -9.17 0.17
N ILE A 43 5.16 -9.93 0.40
CA ILE A 43 3.78 -9.45 0.39
C ILE A 43 3.12 -9.81 1.72
N PHE A 44 2.50 -8.81 2.33
CA PHE A 44 1.86 -8.89 3.63
C PHE A 44 0.38 -8.54 3.54
N LYS A 45 -0.42 -9.09 4.46
CA LYS A 45 -1.85 -8.79 4.59
C LYS A 45 -2.20 -8.39 6.02
N LEU A 46 -2.82 -7.21 6.17
CA LEU A 46 -3.44 -6.76 7.41
C LEU A 46 -4.93 -7.07 7.38
N GLU A 47 -5.40 -7.92 8.28
CA GLU A 47 -6.78 -8.38 8.36
C GLU A 47 -7.12 -8.73 9.81
N ASN A 48 -8.27 -8.25 10.30
CA ASN A 48 -8.83 -8.65 11.60
C ASN A 48 -7.79 -8.63 12.76
N GLU A 49 -7.14 -7.47 12.94
CA GLU A 49 -6.11 -7.25 13.97
C GLU A 49 -4.93 -8.24 13.94
N LYS A 50 -4.62 -8.74 12.75
CA LYS A 50 -3.51 -9.66 12.48
C LYS A 50 -2.72 -9.21 11.28
N LEU A 51 -1.45 -9.58 11.27
CA LEU A 51 -0.57 -9.47 10.12
C LEU A 51 -0.22 -10.86 9.61
N PHE A 52 -0.29 -11.02 8.31
CA PHE A 52 0.10 -12.25 7.62
C PHE A 52 1.16 -11.95 6.59
N GLU A 53 2.01 -12.93 6.34
CA GLU A 53 3.01 -12.95 5.28
C GLU A 53 2.63 -13.99 4.24
N ASP A 54 2.83 -13.66 2.97
CA ASP A 54 2.68 -14.62 1.89
C ASP A 54 3.90 -15.52 1.78
N THR A 55 3.68 -16.82 1.72
CA THR A 55 4.72 -17.84 1.52
C THR A 55 4.74 -18.40 0.10
N LYS A 56 3.87 -17.93 -0.78
CA LYS A 56 3.81 -18.36 -2.18
C LYS A 56 4.94 -17.76 -3.02
N GLY A 57 5.32 -16.50 -2.73
CA GLY A 57 6.40 -15.79 -3.42
C GLY A 57 6.16 -15.63 -4.92
N GLN A 58 4.90 -15.51 -5.36
CA GLN A 58 4.57 -15.34 -6.77
C GLN A 58 4.71 -13.88 -7.19
N TYR A 59 5.35 -13.65 -8.35
CA TYR A 59 5.44 -12.31 -8.92
C TYR A 59 4.06 -11.75 -9.26
N PRO A 60 3.67 -10.56 -8.75
CA PRO A 60 2.38 -9.95 -9.06
C PRO A 60 2.28 -9.51 -10.52
N ASN A 61 1.06 -9.53 -11.07
CA ASN A 61 0.79 -9.01 -12.41
C ASN A 61 -0.42 -8.07 -12.40
N SER A 62 -0.57 -7.26 -13.45
CA SER A 62 -1.66 -6.27 -13.55
C SER A 62 -3.01 -6.87 -14.01
N GLY A 63 -3.04 -8.13 -14.40
CA GLY A 63 -4.24 -8.81 -14.89
C GLY A 63 -5.13 -9.33 -13.78
N GLU A 64 -4.54 -9.82 -12.69
CA GLU A 64 -5.23 -10.59 -11.66
C GLU A 64 -4.94 -10.07 -10.26
N PHE A 65 -5.92 -10.21 -9.38
CA PHE A 65 -5.74 -9.95 -7.96
C PHE A 65 -4.80 -11.01 -7.36
N TYR A 66 -3.87 -10.57 -6.48
CA TYR A 66 -2.90 -11.48 -5.87
C TYR A 66 -3.56 -12.42 -4.85
N GLU A 67 -3.45 -13.71 -5.09
CA GLU A 67 -3.94 -14.75 -4.18
C GLU A 67 -2.74 -15.44 -3.53
N GLY A 68 -2.44 -15.04 -2.28
CA GLY A 68 -1.31 -15.54 -1.51
C GLY A 68 -1.63 -16.81 -0.71
N ILE A 69 -0.56 -17.41 -0.15
CA ILE A 69 -0.63 -18.45 0.90
C ILE A 69 -0.20 -17.78 2.20
N TRP A 70 -1.17 -17.47 3.05
CA TRP A 70 -1.00 -16.57 4.17
C TRP A 70 -0.60 -17.29 5.47
N VAL A 71 0.51 -16.90 6.07
CA VAL A 71 0.96 -17.37 7.39
C VAL A 71 0.92 -16.20 8.37
N GLN A 72 0.27 -16.39 9.51
CA GLN A 72 0.15 -15.35 10.52
C GLN A 72 1.50 -15.08 11.18
N LEU A 73 1.87 -13.80 11.24
CA LEU A 73 3.03 -13.30 11.96
C LEU A 73 2.72 -13.01 13.45
N SER A 74 3.74 -12.66 14.21
CA SER A 74 3.61 -12.34 15.63
C SER A 74 2.72 -11.11 15.86
N GLN A 75 2.10 -11.04 17.04
CA GLN A 75 1.32 -9.87 17.45
C GLN A 75 2.15 -8.59 17.48
N GLN A 76 3.45 -8.67 17.80
CA GLN A 76 4.33 -7.51 17.80
C GLN A 76 4.49 -6.95 16.39
N LYS A 77 4.73 -7.80 15.38
CA LYS A 77 4.81 -7.37 13.98
C LYS A 77 3.51 -6.70 13.50
N PHE A 78 2.34 -7.19 13.94
CA PHE A 78 1.07 -6.50 13.69
C PHE A 78 1.02 -5.12 14.33
N ILE A 79 1.39 -5.00 15.62
CA ILE A 79 1.38 -3.71 16.34
C ILE A 79 2.28 -2.69 15.63
N ASP A 80 3.46 -3.10 15.16
CA ASP A 80 4.44 -2.26 14.48
C ASP A 80 3.97 -1.84 13.06
N THR A 81 2.99 -2.55 12.49
CA THR A 81 2.56 -2.35 11.10
C THR A 81 1.16 -1.75 10.96
N LYS A 82 0.28 -1.95 11.94
CA LYS A 82 -1.16 -1.59 11.84
C LYS A 82 -1.45 -0.14 11.49
N ASP A 83 -0.55 0.78 11.82
CA ASP A 83 -0.69 2.21 11.52
C ASP A 83 -0.57 2.52 10.02
N LEU A 84 -0.14 1.57 9.18
CA LEU A 84 -0.09 1.73 7.72
C LEU A 84 -1.45 2.15 7.14
N THR A 85 -2.56 1.69 7.72
CA THR A 85 -3.92 2.03 7.29
C THR A 85 -4.21 3.53 7.35
N LYS A 86 -3.56 4.28 8.25
CA LYS A 86 -3.71 5.73 8.38
C LYS A 86 -3.10 6.51 7.21
N TYR A 87 -2.16 5.89 6.51
CA TYR A 87 -1.46 6.49 5.37
C TYR A 87 -2.06 6.10 4.02
N PHE A 88 -3.08 5.21 4.03
CA PHE A 88 -3.73 4.77 2.79
C PHE A 88 -4.40 5.97 2.10
N PRO A 89 -3.98 6.34 0.89
CA PRO A 89 -4.49 7.56 0.25
C PRO A 89 -5.91 7.33 -0.28
N ALA A 90 -6.87 8.18 0.13
CA ALA A 90 -8.25 8.12 -0.34
C ALA A 90 -8.35 8.24 -1.87
N ASP A 91 -7.46 8.99 -2.49
CA ASP A 91 -7.38 9.16 -3.94
C ASP A 91 -7.13 7.83 -4.66
N LEU A 92 -6.42 6.89 -4.04
CA LEU A 92 -6.18 5.57 -4.62
C LEU A 92 -7.48 4.77 -4.81
N LEU A 93 -8.49 4.99 -3.95
CA LEU A 93 -9.80 4.36 -4.10
C LEU A 93 -10.51 4.74 -5.41
N ASN A 94 -10.22 5.93 -5.91
CA ASN A 94 -10.79 6.48 -7.16
C ASN A 94 -9.89 6.26 -8.37
N GLU A 95 -8.68 5.71 -8.16
CA GLU A 95 -7.75 5.46 -9.26
C GLU A 95 -8.28 4.34 -10.17
N THR A 96 -8.26 4.59 -11.48
CA THR A 96 -8.73 3.64 -12.51
C THR A 96 -7.59 2.84 -13.11
N GLU A 97 -6.40 3.42 -13.15
CA GLU A 97 -5.21 2.76 -13.67
C GLU A 97 -4.63 1.80 -12.63
N LYS A 98 -4.48 0.54 -13.00
CA LYS A 98 -3.90 -0.48 -12.12
C LYS A 98 -2.37 -0.40 -12.02
N VAL A 99 -1.73 0.25 -12.98
CA VAL A 99 -0.27 0.39 -13.05
C VAL A 99 0.08 1.87 -12.94
N ILE A 100 0.78 2.23 -11.88
CA ILE A 100 1.15 3.62 -11.58
C ILE A 100 2.68 3.75 -11.72
N GLY A 101 3.12 4.48 -12.72
CA GLY A 101 4.51 4.56 -13.13
C GLY A 101 4.90 3.41 -14.05
N GLN A 102 6.11 2.90 -13.87
CA GLN A 102 6.66 1.78 -14.66
C GLN A 102 7.30 0.75 -13.70
N PRO A 103 6.51 0.07 -12.86
CA PRO A 103 7.04 -0.84 -11.87
C PRO A 103 7.92 -1.90 -12.53
N ASP A 104 9.12 -2.07 -11.98
CA ASP A 104 10.13 -3.03 -12.39
C ASP A 104 10.68 -2.90 -13.84
N ALA A 105 10.39 -1.81 -14.55
CA ALA A 105 10.83 -1.64 -15.95
C ALA A 105 12.36 -1.57 -16.12
N GLY A 106 13.10 -1.17 -15.10
CA GLY A 106 14.57 -1.12 -15.08
C GLY A 106 15.16 -1.96 -13.96
N ASP A 107 14.51 -3.06 -13.59
CA ASP A 107 14.92 -3.98 -12.52
C ASP A 107 14.96 -3.33 -11.11
N TRP A 108 14.26 -2.21 -10.91
CA TRP A 108 14.21 -1.52 -9.62
C TRP A 108 13.02 -1.91 -8.74
N GLY A 109 12.22 -2.88 -9.20
CA GLY A 109 11.08 -3.40 -8.47
C GLY A 109 9.81 -2.58 -8.57
N GLY A 110 8.82 -3.03 -7.83
CA GLY A 110 7.53 -2.36 -7.67
C GLY A 110 6.93 -2.64 -6.29
N LEU A 111 5.88 -1.89 -5.97
CA LEU A 111 5.04 -2.14 -4.82
C LEU A 111 3.70 -2.72 -5.29
N TYR A 112 3.25 -3.76 -4.62
CA TYR A 112 1.89 -4.28 -4.73
C TYR A 112 1.03 -3.70 -3.60
N VAL A 113 -0.09 -3.12 -3.96
CA VAL A 113 -1.07 -2.59 -3.01
C VAL A 113 -2.45 -3.09 -3.39
N ALA A 114 -3.19 -3.62 -2.42
CA ALA A 114 -4.56 -4.05 -2.65
C ALA A 114 -5.42 -3.87 -1.41
N TYR A 115 -6.73 -3.90 -1.61
CA TYR A 115 -7.68 -3.98 -0.51
C TYR A 115 -8.87 -4.89 -0.86
N ASN A 116 -9.54 -5.35 0.19
CA ASN A 116 -10.91 -5.80 0.17
C ASN A 116 -11.68 -5.03 1.24
N ILE A 117 -12.63 -4.21 0.84
CA ILE A 117 -13.47 -3.42 1.74
C ILE A 117 -14.92 -3.65 1.33
N ASN A 118 -15.74 -4.14 2.27
CA ASN A 118 -17.14 -4.47 2.02
C ASN A 118 -17.34 -5.42 0.81
N GLY A 119 -16.40 -6.35 0.58
CA GLY A 119 -16.41 -7.29 -0.54
C GLY A 119 -15.94 -6.70 -1.88
N ILE A 120 -15.60 -5.42 -1.93
CA ILE A 120 -15.04 -4.79 -3.13
C ILE A 120 -13.51 -4.93 -3.09
N ARG A 121 -12.96 -5.57 -4.11
CA ARG A 121 -11.52 -5.82 -4.25
C ARG A 121 -10.93 -4.93 -5.32
N LYS A 122 -9.86 -4.20 -5.00
CA LYS A 122 -9.03 -3.45 -5.96
C LYS A 122 -7.56 -3.66 -5.66
N PHE A 123 -6.71 -3.49 -6.67
CA PHE A 123 -5.26 -3.54 -6.51
C PHE A 123 -4.54 -2.63 -7.50
N TRP A 124 -3.30 -2.30 -7.16
CA TRP A 124 -2.40 -1.49 -7.96
C TRP A 124 -0.96 -2.00 -7.88
N LEU A 125 -0.23 -1.83 -8.96
CA LEU A 125 1.21 -1.96 -9.03
C LEU A 125 1.81 -0.55 -9.11
N LEU A 126 2.54 -0.12 -8.10
CA LEU A 126 3.21 1.17 -8.07
C LEU A 126 4.71 0.97 -8.38
N ASP A 127 5.28 1.92 -9.10
CA ASP A 127 6.72 1.95 -9.35
C ASP A 127 7.48 2.10 -8.03
N GLN A 128 8.54 1.32 -7.81
CA GLN A 128 9.42 1.47 -6.65
C GLN A 128 10.21 2.77 -6.74
N LYS A 129 10.51 3.24 -7.96
CA LYS A 129 11.13 4.52 -8.20
C LYS A 129 10.11 5.65 -8.00
N LYS A 130 10.11 6.22 -6.81
CA LYS A 130 9.13 7.23 -6.35
C LYS A 130 8.94 8.42 -7.31
N SER A 131 9.98 8.81 -8.09
CA SER A 131 9.85 9.88 -9.09
C SER A 131 8.88 9.57 -10.23
N ASN A 132 8.54 8.30 -10.45
CA ASN A 132 7.58 7.85 -11.45
C ASN A 132 6.15 7.73 -10.89
N VAL A 133 5.98 7.97 -9.59
CA VAL A 133 4.70 7.88 -8.87
C VAL A 133 4.18 9.29 -8.58
N PRO A 134 2.89 9.59 -8.76
CA PRO A 134 2.33 10.89 -8.40
C PRO A 134 2.61 11.27 -6.94
N THR A 135 2.96 12.53 -6.70
CA THR A 135 3.38 13.06 -5.38
C THR A 135 2.35 12.79 -4.27
N LYS A 136 1.06 12.78 -4.61
CA LYS A 136 -0.03 12.46 -3.67
C LYS A 136 0.07 11.06 -3.04
N TYR A 137 0.83 10.14 -3.63
CA TYR A 137 1.05 8.79 -3.12
C TYR A 137 2.41 8.61 -2.40
N HIS A 138 3.28 9.63 -2.42
CA HIS A 138 4.65 9.51 -1.91
C HIS A 138 4.72 9.16 -0.42
N ASN A 139 3.85 9.75 0.40
CA ASN A 139 3.82 9.46 1.84
C ASN A 139 3.47 7.98 2.11
N PHE A 140 2.47 7.46 1.42
CA PHE A 140 2.08 6.06 1.53
C PHE A 140 3.14 5.11 0.98
N HIS A 141 3.75 5.47 -0.16
CA HIS A 141 4.86 4.72 -0.76
C HIS A 141 6.04 4.59 0.21
N ASP A 142 6.47 5.70 0.84
CA ASP A 142 7.54 5.70 1.83
C ASP A 142 7.18 4.85 3.05
N LYS A 143 5.90 4.94 3.50
CA LYS A 143 5.44 4.17 4.64
C LYS A 143 5.38 2.67 4.37
N ILE A 144 4.99 2.24 3.18
CA ILE A 144 5.05 0.82 2.80
C ILE A 144 6.50 0.32 2.89
N ASN A 145 7.46 1.03 2.27
CA ASN A 145 8.86 0.63 2.30
C ASN A 145 9.43 0.58 3.73
N GLU A 146 9.07 1.55 4.57
CA GLU A 146 9.44 1.56 6.00
C GLU A 146 8.93 0.30 6.71
N LYS A 147 7.65 -0.05 6.51
CA LYS A 147 7.05 -1.22 7.15
C LYS A 147 7.68 -2.53 6.67
N ILE A 148 7.92 -2.68 5.38
CA ILE A 148 8.60 -3.87 4.84
C ILE A 148 9.99 -4.00 5.46
N ALA A 149 10.79 -2.92 5.51
CA ALA A 149 12.12 -2.94 6.12
C ALA A 149 12.12 -3.30 7.63
N GLN A 150 11.03 -2.99 8.35
CA GLN A 150 10.86 -3.39 9.76
C GLN A 150 10.46 -4.86 9.92
N LEU A 151 9.91 -5.49 8.89
CA LEU A 151 9.43 -6.87 8.91
C LEU A 151 10.51 -7.89 8.52
N GLN A 152 11.53 -7.46 7.78
CA GLN A 152 12.72 -8.23 7.43
C GLN A 152 13.65 -8.39 8.64
#